data_1b19e91b6a96cf06c15f21b76df1363d
#
_entry.id   1b19e91b6a96cf06c15f21b76df1363d
#
_cell.length_a   1.000
_cell.length_b   1.000
_cell.length_c   1.000
_cell.angle_alpha   90.00
_cell.angle_beta   90.00
_cell.angle_gamma   90.00
#
_symmetry.space_group_name_H-M   'P 1'
#
loop_
_entity.id
_entity.type
_entity.pdbx_description
1 polymer ?
#
loop_
_entity_poly.entity_id
_entity_poly.type
_entity_poly.pdbx_seq_one_letter_code
_entity_poly.pdbx_strand_id
1 'polypeptide(L)'
;WLSSRGLGDVYKRQAKAKTINKYLGDNYTVLASYGHIRDLPSKNGSVDPDQNFKMEWEVDSFSKKYLKEITDAAKDSSKIILATDPDREGEAIAWHVKEYLDEKKLLKDKEIERVVFNEITKKAVTHGIENPRQIEPLLVDAYMARRALDYLVGFNISPILWTKLPGSKSAGRVQSVALKLITEREHEIELFKPEEFWTLSINFQDKNKSKITASISQLDGEKIEKFSFKNKEEIEKAISNIKTKKFNITDISSKVVSRNPSGPFTTSTLQQVASSRLGFGASRTMQIAQKLYQGIEIEGDTVGLITYMRTDGTNLSADAVSDFRNFIKKEYGNEYLPENPNNYSGKKAKNAQEAHEAIRPTDINRNPDSIKKYLSSDQQKLYSLIWSRALSSQMETAKFDRNTITIESEDGKTICKSSGSVLKFDGFLKVYSNQSKDDDEQILPEMSKGPINIEALIDEQHFTQPPPRYSEASLVKKLEELGIGRPSTYASIISTIANRGYAEIVNKRFFPTDRGKLISAFLEKLFSKYVDYNFTAGLEDQLDEITSGKESWLKVL
;
A
#
# COMPACT_ATOMS: atom_id res chain seq x y z
N TRP A 1 -8.47 -19.27 -8.94
CA TRP A 1 -8.57 -19.86 -7.60
C TRP A 1 -7.68 -21.10 -7.48
N LEU A 2 -6.36 -20.89 -7.51
CA LEU A 2 -5.39 -21.89 -7.06
C LEU A 2 -4.42 -21.17 -6.14
N SER A 3 -4.87 -20.89 -4.93
CA SER A 3 -3.98 -20.68 -3.80
C SER A 3 -3.37 -22.04 -3.47
N SER A 4 -2.07 -22.11 -3.45
CA SER A 4 -1.31 -23.23 -2.90
C SER A 4 -1.73 -23.43 -1.45
N ARG A 5 -2.62 -24.39 -1.22
CA ARG A 5 -3.09 -24.81 0.12
C ARG A 5 -1.99 -25.63 0.77
N GLY A 6 -1.05 -24.99 1.45
CA GLY A 6 -0.17 -25.71 2.38
C GLY A 6 -0.94 -26.04 3.66
N LEU A 7 -0.71 -27.22 4.21
CA LEU A 7 -1.21 -27.70 5.53
C LEU A 7 -1.06 -26.68 6.67
N GLY A 8 -0.21 -25.65 6.48
CA GLY A 8 -0.02 -24.54 7.40
C GLY A 8 -1.19 -23.56 7.54
N ASP A 9 -2.08 -23.43 6.54
CA ASP A 9 -3.20 -22.47 6.59
C ASP A 9 -4.40 -22.99 7.40
N VAL A 10 -4.60 -24.32 7.45
CA VAL A 10 -5.67 -24.95 8.23
C VAL A 10 -5.44 -24.77 9.73
N TYR A 11 -4.19 -24.87 10.18
CA TYR A 11 -3.84 -24.74 11.60
C TYR A 11 -3.97 -23.28 12.11
N LYS A 12 -3.82 -22.29 11.24
CA LYS A 12 -3.73 -20.86 11.61
C LYS A 12 -5.09 -20.16 11.76
N ARG A 13 -6.12 -20.59 11.03
CA ARG A 13 -7.48 -20.05 11.20
C ARG A 13 -8.14 -20.52 12.50
N GLN A 14 -7.69 -21.63 13.06
CA GLN A 14 -8.06 -22.05 14.41
C GLN A 14 -7.50 -21.12 15.49
N ALA A 15 -6.40 -20.38 15.23
CA ALA A 15 -5.81 -19.49 16.22
C ALA A 15 -6.78 -18.35 16.60
N LYS A 16 -7.40 -17.66 15.62
CA LYS A 16 -8.41 -16.61 15.87
C LYS A 16 -9.57 -17.15 16.70
N ALA A 17 -10.14 -18.29 16.32
CA ALA A 17 -11.26 -18.89 17.04
C ALA A 17 -10.86 -19.29 18.49
N LYS A 18 -9.69 -19.88 18.67
CA LYS A 18 -9.15 -20.22 20.01
C LYS A 18 -8.93 -18.98 20.87
N THR A 19 -8.37 -17.91 20.29
CA THR A 19 -8.14 -16.64 20.99
C THR A 19 -9.46 -16.05 21.47
N ILE A 20 -10.45 -15.95 20.58
CA ILE A 20 -11.77 -15.40 20.92
C ILE A 20 -12.44 -16.28 21.98
N ASN A 21 -12.41 -17.60 21.83
CA ASN A 21 -12.98 -18.53 22.82
C ASN A 21 -12.37 -18.36 24.21
N LYS A 22 -11.02 -18.19 24.28
CA LYS A 22 -10.32 -17.92 25.55
C LYS A 22 -10.78 -16.62 26.20
N TYR A 23 -11.07 -15.57 25.42
CA TYR A 23 -11.54 -14.30 25.95
C TYR A 23 -12.99 -14.35 26.45
N LEU A 24 -13.84 -15.16 25.80
CA LEU A 24 -15.26 -15.27 26.12
C LEU A 24 -15.59 -16.34 27.17
N GLY A 25 -14.67 -17.30 27.41
CA GLY A 25 -14.86 -18.37 28.40
C GLY A 25 -15.80 -19.49 27.93
N ASP A 26 -16.16 -20.38 28.87
CA ASP A 26 -16.81 -21.68 28.58
C ASP A 26 -18.27 -21.57 28.11
N ASN A 27 -18.89 -20.41 28.27
CA ASN A 27 -20.27 -20.19 27.82
C ASN A 27 -20.41 -20.00 26.31
N TYR A 28 -19.30 -19.91 25.59
CA TYR A 28 -19.25 -19.71 24.15
C TYR A 28 -18.51 -20.85 23.44
N THR A 29 -19.07 -21.32 22.35
CA THR A 29 -18.38 -22.22 21.41
C THR A 29 -18.01 -21.45 20.17
N VAL A 30 -16.71 -21.21 19.95
CA VAL A 30 -16.22 -20.43 18.80
C VAL A 30 -15.74 -21.39 17.72
N LEU A 31 -16.37 -21.31 16.53
CA LEU A 31 -16.07 -22.10 15.35
C LEU A 31 -15.61 -21.22 14.20
N ALA A 32 -14.80 -21.77 13.30
CA ALA A 32 -14.32 -21.05 12.11
C ALA A 32 -14.95 -21.62 10.84
N SER A 33 -15.48 -20.74 9.97
CA SER A 33 -15.98 -21.11 8.63
C SER A 33 -14.86 -21.36 7.60
N TYR A 34 -13.65 -20.96 7.90
CA TYR A 34 -12.46 -21.04 7.02
C TYR A 34 -12.57 -20.26 5.70
N GLY A 35 -13.36 -19.20 5.64
CA GLY A 35 -13.58 -18.33 4.50
C GLY A 35 -15.00 -18.46 3.95
N HIS A 36 -15.15 -18.20 2.66
CA HIS A 36 -16.43 -18.35 1.99
C HIS A 36 -16.88 -19.83 2.01
N ILE A 37 -18.09 -20.06 2.48
CA ILE A 37 -18.70 -21.39 2.56
C ILE A 37 -19.45 -21.78 1.29
N ARG A 38 -19.87 -20.77 0.50
CA ARG A 38 -20.53 -20.91 -0.79
C ARG A 38 -19.86 -20.00 -1.82
N ASP A 39 -19.84 -20.44 -3.07
CA ASP A 39 -19.40 -19.63 -4.21
C ASP A 39 -20.26 -19.90 -5.44
N LEU A 40 -20.13 -19.07 -6.47
CA LEU A 40 -20.78 -19.30 -7.77
C LEU A 40 -20.10 -20.48 -8.47
N PRO A 41 -20.86 -21.50 -8.91
CA PRO A 41 -20.31 -22.60 -9.69
C PRO A 41 -19.57 -22.11 -10.93
N SER A 42 -18.48 -22.77 -11.29
CA SER A 42 -17.73 -22.47 -12.52
C SER A 42 -18.41 -23.04 -13.77
N LYS A 43 -19.71 -22.75 -13.95
CA LYS A 43 -20.53 -23.14 -15.10
C LYS A 43 -21.24 -21.91 -15.65
N ASN A 44 -21.65 -21.96 -16.92
CA ASN A 44 -22.45 -20.89 -17.51
C ASN A 44 -23.84 -20.82 -16.84
N GLY A 45 -24.37 -19.60 -16.64
CA GLY A 45 -25.71 -19.37 -16.07
C GLY A 45 -25.76 -19.31 -14.54
N SER A 46 -24.62 -19.35 -13.84
CA SER A 46 -24.61 -19.18 -12.37
C SER A 46 -25.00 -17.77 -11.92
N VAL A 47 -24.97 -16.79 -12.82
CA VAL A 47 -25.60 -15.47 -12.69
C VAL A 47 -26.53 -15.31 -13.88
N ASP A 48 -27.81 -15.08 -13.65
CA ASP A 48 -28.83 -14.96 -14.69
C ASP A 48 -29.29 -13.50 -14.86
N PRO A 49 -28.79 -12.77 -15.89
CA PRO A 49 -29.16 -11.38 -16.14
C PRO A 49 -30.67 -11.19 -16.41
N ASP A 50 -31.32 -12.18 -17.00
CA ASP A 50 -32.75 -12.10 -17.36
C ASP A 50 -33.68 -12.27 -16.15
N GLN A 51 -33.14 -12.77 -15.03
CA GLN A 51 -33.84 -12.90 -13.75
C GLN A 51 -33.27 -11.96 -12.67
N ASN A 52 -33.07 -10.69 -12.98
CA ASN A 52 -32.52 -9.68 -12.05
C ASN A 52 -31.18 -10.13 -11.43
N PHE A 53 -30.31 -10.70 -12.24
CA PHE A 53 -28.99 -11.20 -11.82
C PHE A 53 -29.06 -12.22 -10.68
N LYS A 54 -30.08 -13.05 -10.66
CA LYS A 54 -30.23 -14.15 -9.70
C LYS A 54 -28.97 -15.02 -9.74
N MET A 55 -28.42 -15.29 -8.55
CA MET A 55 -27.20 -16.06 -8.37
C MET A 55 -27.49 -17.45 -7.84
N GLU A 56 -26.86 -18.46 -8.44
CA GLU A 56 -26.85 -19.83 -7.92
C GLU A 56 -25.61 -20.01 -7.02
N TRP A 57 -25.83 -20.39 -5.77
CA TRP A 57 -24.77 -20.63 -4.81
C TRP A 57 -24.58 -22.11 -4.56
N GLU A 58 -23.32 -22.56 -4.60
CA GLU A 58 -22.94 -23.93 -4.28
C GLU A 58 -21.99 -23.97 -3.08
N VAL A 59 -22.20 -24.93 -2.18
CA VAL A 59 -21.32 -25.16 -1.04
C VAL A 59 -20.00 -25.75 -1.53
N ASP A 60 -18.90 -25.10 -1.25
CA ASP A 60 -17.56 -25.62 -1.53
C ASP A 60 -17.35 -26.95 -0.80
N SER A 61 -16.83 -27.95 -1.51
CA SER A 61 -16.58 -29.28 -0.99
C SER A 61 -15.68 -29.28 0.26
N PHE A 62 -14.72 -28.37 0.32
CA PHE A 62 -13.84 -28.19 1.47
C PHE A 62 -14.58 -27.64 2.69
N SER A 63 -15.58 -26.79 2.49
CA SER A 63 -16.36 -26.15 3.54
C SER A 63 -17.39 -27.06 4.18
N LYS A 64 -17.77 -28.19 3.54
CA LYS A 64 -18.80 -29.12 4.04
C LYS A 64 -18.53 -29.63 5.46
N LYS A 65 -17.27 -29.95 5.79
CA LYS A 65 -16.87 -30.40 7.12
C LYS A 65 -17.17 -29.35 8.20
N TYR A 66 -16.76 -28.13 7.95
CA TYR A 66 -16.91 -27.01 8.90
C TYR A 66 -18.36 -26.58 9.02
N LEU A 67 -19.12 -26.61 7.92
CA LEU A 67 -20.55 -26.36 7.94
C LEU A 67 -21.29 -27.42 8.76
N LYS A 68 -20.83 -28.67 8.75
CA LYS A 68 -21.40 -29.71 9.62
C LYS A 68 -21.16 -29.36 11.09
N GLU A 69 -19.94 -28.99 11.46
CA GLU A 69 -19.58 -28.58 12.84
C GLU A 69 -20.42 -27.36 13.29
N ILE A 70 -20.57 -26.36 12.43
CA ILE A 70 -21.40 -25.17 12.68
C ILE A 70 -22.88 -25.55 12.82
N THR A 71 -23.37 -26.44 11.95
CA THR A 71 -24.75 -26.91 11.96
C THR A 71 -25.07 -27.67 13.25
N ASP A 72 -24.16 -28.55 13.69
CA ASP A 72 -24.35 -29.35 14.89
C ASP A 72 -24.33 -28.44 16.14
N ALA A 73 -23.40 -27.49 16.24
CA ALA A 73 -23.36 -26.52 17.33
C ALA A 73 -24.60 -25.60 17.33
N ALA A 74 -25.08 -25.21 16.14
CA ALA A 74 -26.28 -24.37 16.02
C ALA A 74 -27.55 -25.04 16.54
N LYS A 75 -27.67 -26.38 16.52
CA LYS A 75 -28.85 -27.09 17.04
C LYS A 75 -29.05 -26.83 18.54
N ASP A 76 -27.96 -26.84 19.29
CA ASP A 76 -27.96 -26.79 20.76
C ASP A 76 -27.83 -25.35 21.32
N SER A 77 -27.63 -24.35 20.46
CA SER A 77 -27.46 -22.95 20.87
C SER A 77 -28.76 -22.18 20.86
N SER A 78 -28.96 -21.27 21.82
CA SER A 78 -30.08 -20.29 21.83
C SER A 78 -29.77 -19.04 21.03
N LYS A 79 -28.48 -18.72 20.87
CA LYS A 79 -27.98 -17.49 20.22
C LYS A 79 -26.81 -17.82 19.29
N ILE A 80 -26.79 -17.18 18.12
CA ILE A 80 -25.75 -17.32 17.11
C ILE A 80 -25.10 -15.95 16.89
N ILE A 81 -23.79 -15.86 17.05
CA ILE A 81 -23.01 -14.64 16.87
C ILE A 81 -22.08 -14.82 15.67
N LEU A 82 -22.24 -13.95 14.67
CA LEU A 82 -21.46 -13.96 13.44
C LEU A 82 -20.29 -12.96 13.58
N ALA A 83 -19.06 -13.48 13.86
CA ALA A 83 -17.87 -12.70 14.18
C ALA A 83 -16.81 -12.76 13.08
N THR A 84 -17.19 -12.48 11.83
CA THR A 84 -16.30 -12.40 10.67
C THR A 84 -15.58 -11.04 10.59
N ASP A 85 -14.64 -10.89 9.66
CA ASP A 85 -13.87 -9.67 9.51
C ASP A 85 -14.78 -8.44 9.18
N PRO A 86 -14.32 -7.20 9.43
CA PRO A 86 -15.18 -6.01 9.31
C PRO A 86 -15.37 -5.50 7.88
N ASP A 87 -14.86 -6.17 6.86
CA ASP A 87 -15.00 -5.80 5.46
C ASP A 87 -16.22 -6.46 4.77
N ARG A 88 -16.51 -6.05 3.49
CA ARG A 88 -17.62 -6.64 2.70
C ARG A 88 -17.50 -8.16 2.54
N GLU A 89 -16.27 -8.69 2.45
CA GLU A 89 -16.06 -10.16 2.35
C GLU A 89 -16.49 -10.84 3.64
N GLY A 90 -16.13 -10.24 4.79
CA GLY A 90 -16.56 -10.74 6.09
C GLY A 90 -18.08 -10.66 6.28
N GLU A 91 -18.72 -9.57 5.82
CA GLU A 91 -20.17 -9.42 5.87
C GLU A 91 -20.88 -10.48 5.01
N ALA A 92 -20.38 -10.72 3.80
CA ALA A 92 -20.89 -11.77 2.92
C ALA A 92 -20.72 -13.17 3.50
N ILE A 93 -19.61 -13.45 4.17
CA ILE A 93 -19.42 -14.74 4.87
C ILE A 93 -20.46 -14.90 5.98
N ALA A 94 -20.69 -13.86 6.78
CA ALA A 94 -21.73 -13.86 7.82
C ALA A 94 -23.11 -14.12 7.22
N TRP A 95 -23.44 -13.42 6.14
CA TRP A 95 -24.70 -13.60 5.41
C TRP A 95 -24.86 -15.03 4.85
N HIS A 96 -23.83 -15.57 4.20
CA HIS A 96 -23.87 -16.94 3.67
C HIS A 96 -24.04 -18.01 4.78
N VAL A 97 -23.44 -17.82 5.95
CA VAL A 97 -23.64 -18.73 7.10
C VAL A 97 -25.08 -18.65 7.58
N LYS A 98 -25.62 -17.43 7.72
CA LYS A 98 -27.03 -17.22 8.12
C LYS A 98 -27.97 -17.90 7.16
N GLU A 99 -27.86 -17.61 5.86
CA GLU A 99 -28.72 -18.19 4.81
C GLU A 99 -28.66 -19.73 4.81
N TYR A 100 -27.45 -20.29 4.93
CA TYR A 100 -27.26 -21.74 4.98
C TYR A 100 -27.97 -22.39 6.19
N LEU A 101 -27.88 -21.76 7.36
CA LEU A 101 -28.56 -22.25 8.57
C LEU A 101 -30.09 -22.07 8.47
N ASP A 102 -30.57 -21.04 7.80
CA ASP A 102 -32.00 -20.80 7.54
C ASP A 102 -32.59 -21.84 6.59
N GLU A 103 -31.89 -22.14 5.48
CA GLU A 103 -32.23 -23.26 4.58
C GLU A 103 -32.36 -24.61 5.31
N LYS A 104 -31.57 -24.81 6.37
CA LYS A 104 -31.64 -26.00 7.25
C LYS A 104 -32.69 -25.89 8.34
N LYS A 105 -33.44 -24.78 8.38
CA LYS A 105 -34.47 -24.48 9.41
C LYS A 105 -33.95 -24.50 10.83
N LEU A 106 -32.70 -24.07 11.03
CA LEU A 106 -32.03 -24.07 12.33
C LEU A 106 -32.10 -22.71 13.05
N LEU A 107 -32.67 -21.69 12.43
CA LEU A 107 -32.74 -20.33 12.98
C LEU A 107 -34.05 -20.02 13.71
N LYS A 108 -35.03 -20.94 13.69
CA LYS A 108 -36.29 -20.73 14.37
C LYS A 108 -36.08 -20.56 15.87
N ASP A 109 -36.66 -19.52 16.43
CA ASP A 109 -36.59 -19.17 17.85
C ASP A 109 -35.15 -18.88 18.37
N LYS A 110 -34.22 -18.51 17.48
CA LYS A 110 -32.83 -18.15 17.85
C LYS A 110 -32.53 -16.70 17.57
N GLU A 111 -31.78 -16.11 18.48
CA GLU A 111 -31.22 -14.77 18.31
C GLU A 111 -29.96 -14.83 17.43
N ILE A 112 -29.89 -13.97 16.39
CA ILE A 112 -28.77 -13.92 15.47
C ILE A 112 -28.20 -12.51 15.48
N GLU A 113 -26.93 -12.42 15.84
CA GLU A 113 -26.22 -11.14 15.94
C GLU A 113 -24.96 -11.15 15.11
N ARG A 114 -24.57 -9.97 14.67
CA ARG A 114 -23.32 -9.68 13.98
C ARG A 114 -22.42 -8.86 14.90
N VAL A 115 -21.18 -9.27 15.09
CA VAL A 115 -20.17 -8.49 15.80
C VAL A 115 -18.97 -8.23 14.91
N VAL A 116 -18.41 -7.03 15.03
CA VAL A 116 -17.22 -6.60 14.31
C VAL A 116 -16.21 -6.00 15.28
N PHE A 117 -14.93 -6.25 15.03
CA PHE A 117 -13.85 -5.63 15.78
C PHE A 117 -12.62 -5.46 14.88
N ASN A 118 -11.96 -4.31 15.00
CA ASN A 118 -10.79 -3.96 14.18
C ASN A 118 -9.50 -4.59 14.70
N GLU A 119 -9.51 -5.12 15.92
CA GLU A 119 -8.37 -5.77 16.56
C GLU A 119 -8.81 -6.96 17.41
N ILE A 120 -7.95 -7.98 17.52
CA ILE A 120 -8.25 -9.18 18.31
C ILE A 120 -7.58 -9.04 19.68
N THR A 121 -8.13 -8.14 20.51
CA THR A 121 -7.79 -7.97 21.91
C THR A 121 -8.97 -8.32 22.79
N LYS A 122 -8.73 -8.65 24.08
CA LYS A 122 -9.81 -8.96 25.00
C LYS A 122 -10.81 -7.82 25.10
N LYS A 123 -10.31 -6.54 25.20
CA LYS A 123 -11.14 -5.32 25.28
C LYS A 123 -12.05 -5.22 24.04
N ALA A 124 -11.48 -5.32 22.83
CA ALA A 124 -12.24 -5.16 21.60
C ALA A 124 -13.26 -6.29 21.37
N VAL A 125 -12.88 -7.53 21.66
CA VAL A 125 -13.79 -8.69 21.54
C VAL A 125 -14.94 -8.57 22.54
N THR A 126 -14.67 -8.29 23.80
CA THR A 126 -15.73 -8.11 24.82
C THR A 126 -16.67 -6.97 24.43
N HIS A 127 -16.12 -5.81 24.06
CA HIS A 127 -16.90 -4.66 23.63
C HIS A 127 -17.78 -5.00 22.39
N GLY A 128 -17.26 -5.74 21.41
CA GLY A 128 -18.03 -6.17 20.24
C GLY A 128 -19.21 -7.08 20.61
N ILE A 129 -19.02 -8.00 21.55
CA ILE A 129 -20.09 -8.89 22.05
C ILE A 129 -21.15 -8.12 22.83
N GLU A 130 -20.77 -7.08 23.57
CA GLU A 130 -21.69 -6.21 24.33
C GLU A 130 -22.45 -5.24 23.42
N ASN A 131 -21.92 -4.95 22.23
CA ASN A 131 -22.51 -4.01 21.26
C ASN A 131 -22.72 -4.68 19.88
N PRO A 132 -23.57 -5.71 19.80
CA PRO A 132 -23.83 -6.39 18.55
C PRO A 132 -24.69 -5.54 17.61
N ARG A 133 -24.64 -5.85 16.32
CA ARG A 133 -25.50 -5.27 15.29
C ARG A 133 -26.18 -6.34 14.45
N GLN A 134 -26.95 -5.93 13.49
CA GLN A 134 -27.45 -6.83 12.44
C GLN A 134 -26.46 -6.89 11.27
N ILE A 135 -26.60 -7.90 10.40
CA ILE A 135 -25.91 -7.95 9.11
C ILE A 135 -26.30 -6.71 8.31
N GLU A 136 -25.32 -6.02 7.74
CA GLU A 136 -25.51 -4.80 6.94
C GLU A 136 -25.86 -5.18 5.49
N PRO A 137 -27.13 -5.00 5.05
CA PRO A 137 -27.56 -5.43 3.72
C PRO A 137 -26.78 -4.77 2.58
N LEU A 138 -26.42 -3.50 2.74
CA LEU A 138 -25.72 -2.74 1.70
C LEU A 138 -24.29 -3.27 1.46
N LEU A 139 -23.62 -3.77 2.50
CA LEU A 139 -22.31 -4.42 2.35
C LEU A 139 -22.44 -5.76 1.62
N VAL A 140 -23.51 -6.51 1.91
CA VAL A 140 -23.82 -7.76 1.20
C VAL A 140 -24.12 -7.47 -0.26
N ASP A 141 -24.95 -6.47 -0.56
CA ASP A 141 -25.30 -6.04 -1.91
C ASP A 141 -24.06 -5.62 -2.72
N ALA A 142 -23.15 -4.88 -2.12
CA ALA A 142 -21.90 -4.49 -2.76
C ALA A 142 -20.99 -5.70 -3.06
N TYR A 143 -20.95 -6.69 -2.16
CA TYR A 143 -20.26 -7.96 -2.42
C TYR A 143 -20.93 -8.73 -3.56
N MET A 144 -22.26 -8.86 -3.56
CA MET A 144 -23.03 -9.53 -4.59
C MET A 144 -22.79 -8.92 -5.96
N ALA A 145 -22.90 -7.59 -6.06
CA ALA A 145 -22.63 -6.84 -7.29
C ALA A 145 -21.21 -7.12 -7.81
N ARG A 146 -20.20 -7.02 -6.94
CA ARG A 146 -18.81 -7.31 -7.32
C ARG A 146 -18.65 -8.73 -7.82
N ARG A 147 -19.20 -9.71 -7.09
CA ARG A 147 -19.09 -11.13 -7.44
C ARG A 147 -19.76 -11.44 -8.78
N ALA A 148 -20.95 -10.86 -9.03
CA ALA A 148 -21.65 -10.97 -10.30
C ALA A 148 -20.87 -10.34 -11.46
N LEU A 149 -20.36 -9.11 -11.29
CA LEU A 149 -19.56 -8.44 -12.32
C LEU A 149 -18.30 -9.24 -12.68
N ASP A 150 -17.55 -9.69 -11.69
CA ASP A 150 -16.32 -10.46 -11.93
C ASP A 150 -16.63 -11.80 -12.60
N TYR A 151 -17.76 -12.45 -12.23
CA TYR A 151 -18.24 -13.65 -12.89
C TYR A 151 -18.63 -13.38 -14.34
N LEU A 152 -19.50 -12.40 -14.60
CA LEU A 152 -20.02 -12.10 -15.94
C LEU A 152 -18.89 -11.69 -16.90
N VAL A 153 -17.98 -10.81 -16.47
CA VAL A 153 -16.82 -10.42 -17.29
C VAL A 153 -15.90 -11.62 -17.55
N GLY A 154 -15.61 -12.41 -16.53
CA GLY A 154 -14.75 -13.59 -16.65
C GLY A 154 -15.34 -14.65 -17.58
N PHE A 155 -16.60 -14.99 -17.43
CA PHE A 155 -17.28 -16.02 -18.22
C PHE A 155 -17.62 -15.60 -19.66
N ASN A 156 -17.81 -14.31 -19.92
CA ASN A 156 -18.04 -13.84 -21.29
C ASN A 156 -16.74 -13.64 -22.09
N ILE A 157 -15.68 -13.15 -21.48
CA ILE A 157 -14.44 -12.82 -22.17
C ILE A 157 -13.48 -14.01 -22.26
N SER A 158 -13.34 -14.82 -21.19
CA SER A 158 -12.36 -15.90 -21.14
C SER A 158 -12.55 -16.99 -22.21
N PRO A 159 -13.77 -17.46 -22.54
CA PRO A 159 -13.98 -18.43 -23.62
C PRO A 159 -13.56 -17.89 -25.00
N ILE A 160 -13.76 -16.61 -25.25
CA ILE A 160 -13.32 -15.96 -26.49
C ILE A 160 -11.78 -15.98 -26.57
N LEU A 161 -11.10 -15.69 -25.45
CA LEU A 161 -9.64 -15.80 -25.38
C LEU A 161 -9.16 -17.22 -25.67
N TRP A 162 -9.79 -18.25 -25.08
CA TRP A 162 -9.37 -19.64 -25.31
C TRP A 162 -9.51 -20.07 -26.77
N THR A 163 -10.58 -19.60 -27.42
CA THR A 163 -10.86 -19.92 -28.82
C THR A 163 -9.94 -19.16 -29.78
N LYS A 164 -9.66 -17.89 -29.52
CA LYS A 164 -8.91 -17.01 -30.43
C LYS A 164 -7.42 -16.98 -30.14
N LEU A 165 -7.01 -17.22 -28.90
CA LEU A 165 -5.62 -17.20 -28.43
C LEU A 165 -5.32 -18.50 -27.66
N PRO A 166 -5.03 -19.63 -28.33
CA PRO A 166 -4.75 -20.90 -27.68
C PRO A 166 -3.65 -20.81 -26.62
N GLY A 167 -3.89 -21.44 -25.47
CA GLY A 167 -3.00 -21.38 -24.31
C GLY A 167 -3.21 -20.17 -23.38
N SER A 168 -4.12 -19.25 -23.72
CA SER A 168 -4.57 -18.20 -22.82
C SER A 168 -5.37 -18.81 -21.66
N LYS A 169 -5.28 -18.20 -20.46
CA LYS A 169 -6.04 -18.69 -19.28
C LYS A 169 -7.34 -17.92 -19.15
N SER A 170 -7.36 -16.78 -18.49
CA SER A 170 -8.62 -16.03 -18.36
C SER A 170 -8.36 -14.53 -18.35
N ALA A 171 -9.38 -13.78 -18.74
CA ALA A 171 -9.49 -12.35 -18.49
C ALA A 171 -10.28 -12.09 -17.21
N GLY A 172 -10.08 -10.93 -16.62
CA GLY A 172 -10.87 -10.47 -15.49
C GLY A 172 -10.79 -8.96 -15.43
N ARG A 173 -11.83 -8.34 -14.88
CA ARG A 173 -12.05 -6.90 -14.92
C ARG A 173 -10.83 -6.08 -14.49
N VAL A 174 -10.30 -6.29 -13.30
CA VAL A 174 -9.19 -5.50 -12.75
C VAL A 174 -7.82 -6.03 -13.21
N GLN A 175 -7.65 -7.36 -13.30
CA GLN A 175 -6.38 -7.96 -13.69
C GLN A 175 -5.97 -7.63 -15.12
N SER A 176 -6.94 -7.52 -16.05
CA SER A 176 -6.65 -7.17 -17.44
C SER A 176 -6.17 -5.73 -17.57
N VAL A 177 -6.73 -4.83 -16.77
CA VAL A 177 -6.27 -3.44 -16.68
C VAL A 177 -4.88 -3.33 -16.06
N ALA A 178 -4.59 -4.11 -15.03
CA ALA A 178 -3.24 -4.15 -14.46
C ALA A 178 -2.20 -4.73 -15.44
N LEU A 179 -2.58 -5.72 -16.26
CA LEU A 179 -1.73 -6.22 -17.34
C LEU A 179 -1.49 -5.14 -18.40
N LYS A 180 -2.51 -4.37 -18.76
CA LYS A 180 -2.39 -3.24 -19.69
C LYS A 180 -1.37 -2.22 -19.20
N LEU A 181 -1.38 -1.82 -17.93
CA LEU A 181 -0.37 -0.93 -17.36
C LEU A 181 1.07 -1.47 -17.56
N ILE A 182 1.25 -2.77 -17.37
CA ILE A 182 2.57 -3.42 -17.54
C ILE A 182 3.01 -3.41 -19.01
N THR A 183 2.08 -3.71 -19.92
CA THR A 183 2.38 -3.76 -21.37
C THR A 183 2.59 -2.38 -21.98
N GLU A 184 1.80 -1.38 -21.57
CA GLU A 184 2.00 0.02 -21.98
C GLU A 184 3.37 0.54 -21.51
N ARG A 185 3.78 0.23 -20.27
CA ARG A 185 5.10 0.59 -19.74
C ARG A 185 6.22 -0.06 -20.55
N GLU A 186 6.08 -1.31 -20.97
CA GLU A 186 7.06 -1.96 -21.81
C GLU A 186 7.14 -1.30 -23.19
N HIS A 187 6.01 -0.93 -23.76
CA HIS A 187 5.95 -0.21 -25.04
C HIS A 187 6.59 1.18 -24.93
N GLU A 188 6.36 1.92 -23.85
CA GLU A 188 7.05 3.19 -23.57
C GLU A 188 8.57 3.01 -23.55
N ILE A 189 9.05 1.91 -22.93
CA ILE A 189 10.48 1.60 -22.85
C ILE A 189 11.05 1.24 -24.22
N GLU A 190 10.32 0.43 -25.01
CA GLU A 190 10.74 0.01 -26.36
C GLU A 190 10.83 1.19 -27.35
N LEU A 191 9.97 2.18 -27.20
CA LEU A 191 9.95 3.38 -28.05
C LEU A 191 10.89 4.48 -27.55
N PHE A 192 11.42 4.35 -26.34
CA PHE A 192 12.21 5.39 -25.73
C PHE A 192 13.53 5.61 -26.47
N LYS A 193 13.82 6.86 -26.78
CA LYS A 193 15.09 7.29 -27.40
C LYS A 193 15.88 8.09 -26.36
N PRO A 194 17.06 7.62 -25.94
CA PRO A 194 17.91 8.39 -25.05
C PRO A 194 18.34 9.71 -25.67
N GLU A 195 18.18 10.80 -24.92
CA GLU A 195 18.70 12.13 -25.27
C GLU A 195 19.96 12.39 -24.45
N GLU A 196 21.02 12.84 -25.12
CA GLU A 196 22.26 13.24 -24.51
C GLU A 196 22.09 14.61 -23.85
N PHE A 197 22.65 14.76 -22.65
CA PHE A 197 22.84 16.05 -22.00
C PHE A 197 24.08 16.02 -21.13
N TRP A 198 24.61 17.20 -20.86
CA TRP A 198 25.81 17.36 -20.05
C TRP A 198 25.49 18.22 -18.83
N THR A 199 26.19 17.93 -17.72
CA THR A 199 26.18 18.77 -16.52
C THR A 199 27.57 19.31 -16.27
N LEU A 200 27.62 20.47 -15.66
CA LEU A 200 28.87 21.13 -15.30
C LEU A 200 28.83 21.54 -13.82
N SER A 201 29.79 21.02 -13.07
CA SER A 201 30.02 21.40 -11.68
C SER A 201 31.39 22.04 -11.55
N ILE A 202 31.53 22.93 -10.60
CA ILE A 202 32.79 23.65 -10.34
C ILE A 202 33.26 23.34 -8.91
N ASN A 203 34.48 22.85 -8.81
CA ASN A 203 35.17 22.79 -7.53
C ASN A 203 35.83 24.10 -7.28
N PHE A 204 35.47 24.77 -6.21
CA PHE A 204 36.04 25.99 -5.76
C PHE A 204 36.90 25.76 -4.51
N GLN A 205 37.95 26.57 -4.34
CA GLN A 205 38.78 26.59 -3.16
C GLN A 205 38.96 28.03 -2.65
N ASP A 206 38.78 28.23 -1.36
CA ASP A 206 39.02 29.52 -0.70
C ASP A 206 40.49 29.70 -0.31
N LYS A 207 40.83 30.84 0.29
CA LYS A 207 42.20 31.17 0.77
C LYS A 207 42.67 30.23 1.90
N ASN A 208 41.75 29.64 2.62
CA ASN A 208 42.00 28.70 3.73
C ASN A 208 42.11 27.24 3.27
N LYS A 209 42.06 26.98 1.96
CA LYS A 209 42.05 25.66 1.31
C LYS A 209 40.78 24.86 1.56
N SER A 210 39.70 25.48 2.05
CA SER A 210 38.40 24.86 2.11
C SER A 210 37.86 24.66 0.70
N LYS A 211 37.31 23.48 0.40
CA LYS A 211 36.83 23.12 -0.93
C LYS A 211 35.30 22.99 -0.95
N ILE A 212 34.70 23.45 -2.01
CA ILE A 212 33.24 23.34 -2.22
C ILE A 212 32.94 23.03 -3.68
N THR A 213 32.05 22.10 -3.90
CA THR A 213 31.50 21.80 -5.23
C THR A 213 30.18 22.55 -5.42
N ALA A 214 30.07 23.35 -6.48
CA ALA A 214 28.87 24.08 -6.80
C ALA A 214 28.39 23.78 -8.22
N SER A 215 27.08 23.65 -8.38
CA SER A 215 26.44 23.52 -9.68
C SER A 215 26.12 24.87 -10.26
N ILE A 216 26.24 25.02 -11.58
CA ILE A 216 25.93 26.26 -12.28
C ILE A 216 24.41 26.40 -12.41
N SER A 217 23.86 27.47 -11.88
CA SER A 217 22.44 27.81 -12.00
C SER A 217 22.15 28.85 -13.08
N GLN A 218 23.15 29.69 -13.42
CA GLN A 218 23.06 30.70 -14.47
C GLN A 218 24.43 30.85 -15.12
N LEU A 219 24.47 31.00 -16.44
CA LEU A 219 25.67 31.28 -17.24
C LEU A 219 25.38 32.40 -18.22
N ASP A 220 26.22 33.44 -18.23
CA ASP A 220 26.08 34.65 -19.09
C ASP A 220 24.71 35.31 -19.01
N GLY A 221 24.03 35.22 -17.86
CA GLY A 221 22.71 35.77 -17.62
C GLY A 221 21.56 34.82 -17.95
N GLU A 222 21.83 33.68 -18.58
CA GLU A 222 20.82 32.67 -18.90
C GLU A 222 20.76 31.57 -17.85
N LYS A 223 19.55 31.17 -17.48
CA LYS A 223 19.31 30.06 -16.53
C LYS A 223 19.73 28.74 -17.12
N ILE A 224 20.50 27.96 -16.39
CA ILE A 224 20.89 26.61 -16.79
C ILE A 224 19.80 25.61 -16.38
N GLU A 225 19.33 24.86 -17.37
CA GLU A 225 18.36 23.77 -17.25
C GLU A 225 18.98 22.45 -17.67
N LYS A 226 18.28 21.34 -17.48
CA LYS A 226 18.77 19.99 -17.74
C LYS A 226 19.40 19.81 -19.14
N PHE A 227 18.80 20.42 -20.16
CA PHE A 227 19.20 20.30 -21.56
C PHE A 227 19.89 21.55 -22.10
N SER A 228 20.46 22.40 -21.25
CA SER A 228 21.20 23.60 -21.70
C SER A 228 22.49 23.23 -22.42
N PHE A 229 23.06 22.08 -22.12
CA PHE A 229 24.24 21.55 -22.83
C PHE A 229 23.89 20.18 -23.43
N LYS A 230 23.76 20.15 -24.76
CA LYS A 230 23.28 18.95 -25.50
C LYS A 230 24.40 18.11 -26.07
N ASN A 231 25.61 18.63 -26.12
CA ASN A 231 26.77 17.95 -26.72
C ASN A 231 28.07 18.48 -26.10
N LYS A 232 29.15 17.77 -26.44
CA LYS A 232 30.47 18.07 -25.93
C LYS A 232 30.99 19.47 -26.32
N GLU A 233 30.66 19.94 -27.52
CA GLU A 233 31.14 21.26 -28.00
C GLU A 233 30.52 22.40 -27.16
N GLU A 234 29.26 22.31 -26.79
CA GLU A 234 28.58 23.30 -25.98
C GLU A 234 29.17 23.38 -24.57
N ILE A 235 29.46 22.23 -23.95
CA ILE A 235 30.07 22.21 -22.61
C ILE A 235 31.52 22.70 -22.63
N GLU A 236 32.31 22.39 -23.66
CA GLU A 236 33.69 22.89 -23.81
C GLU A 236 33.74 24.40 -23.99
N LYS A 237 32.76 24.99 -24.72
CA LYS A 237 32.60 26.44 -24.83
C LYS A 237 32.29 27.08 -23.48
N ALA A 238 31.36 26.48 -22.72
CA ALA A 238 31.01 26.91 -21.36
C ALA A 238 32.22 26.85 -20.42
N ILE A 239 32.99 25.77 -20.46
CA ILE A 239 34.21 25.60 -19.67
C ILE A 239 35.23 26.68 -20.02
N SER A 240 35.45 26.94 -21.30
CA SER A 240 36.41 27.94 -21.76
C SER A 240 36.02 29.36 -21.31
N ASN A 241 34.75 29.70 -21.35
CA ASN A 241 34.22 30.93 -20.84
C ASN A 241 34.40 31.08 -19.33
N ILE A 242 34.05 30.06 -18.55
CA ILE A 242 34.11 30.09 -17.10
C ILE A 242 35.54 30.18 -16.59
N LYS A 243 36.52 29.55 -17.23
CA LYS A 243 37.95 29.62 -16.87
C LYS A 243 38.49 31.05 -16.87
N THR A 244 37.91 31.96 -17.64
CA THR A 244 38.38 33.37 -17.71
C THR A 244 37.78 34.26 -16.62
N LYS A 245 36.77 33.75 -15.88
CA LYS A 245 36.03 34.56 -14.90
C LYS A 245 36.63 34.41 -13.50
N LYS A 246 36.49 35.49 -12.74
CA LYS A 246 36.78 35.49 -11.30
C LYS A 246 35.47 35.40 -10.53
N PHE A 247 35.51 34.73 -9.40
CA PHE A 247 34.34 34.42 -8.60
C PHE A 247 34.44 34.94 -7.18
N ASN A 248 33.30 35.29 -6.60
CA ASN A 248 33.18 35.67 -5.20
C ASN A 248 32.01 34.91 -4.56
N ILE A 249 32.14 34.53 -3.31
CA ILE A 249 31.03 34.12 -2.47
C ILE A 249 30.24 35.39 -2.13
N THR A 250 29.07 35.55 -2.71
CA THR A 250 28.23 36.75 -2.54
C THR A 250 27.18 36.56 -1.44
N ASP A 251 26.68 35.33 -1.27
CA ASP A 251 25.71 35.05 -0.22
C ASP A 251 25.94 33.68 0.44
N ILE A 252 25.70 33.67 1.75
CA ILE A 252 25.67 32.45 2.58
C ILE A 252 24.38 32.53 3.41
N SER A 253 23.38 31.74 3.03
CA SER A 253 22.09 31.73 3.68
C SER A 253 21.86 30.39 4.40
N SER A 254 21.21 30.47 5.55
CA SER A 254 20.75 29.31 6.31
C SER A 254 19.26 29.40 6.52
N LYS A 255 18.56 28.31 6.23
CA LYS A 255 17.10 28.23 6.39
C LYS A 255 16.72 26.93 7.07
N VAL A 256 15.91 27.01 8.13
CA VAL A 256 15.34 25.84 8.76
C VAL A 256 14.28 25.24 7.83
N VAL A 257 14.47 23.99 7.45
CA VAL A 257 13.51 23.20 6.67
C VAL A 257 12.95 22.11 7.58
N SER A 258 11.63 22.01 7.60
CA SER A 258 10.91 21.01 8.38
C SER A 258 10.52 19.83 7.50
N ARG A 259 10.66 18.60 8.03
CA ARG A 259 10.21 17.36 7.40
C ARG A 259 9.18 16.71 8.32
N ASN A 260 7.93 16.64 7.85
CA ASN A 260 6.82 16.08 8.62
C ASN A 260 6.83 14.54 8.60
N PRO A 261 6.37 13.90 9.68
CA PRO A 261 6.14 12.46 9.69
C PRO A 261 5.03 12.08 8.71
N SER A 262 5.17 10.91 8.12
CA SER A 262 4.11 10.35 7.27
C SER A 262 3.06 9.65 8.13
N GLY A 263 1.80 9.59 7.64
CA GLY A 263 0.70 8.93 8.34
C GLY A 263 0.93 7.43 8.57
N PRO A 264 0.13 6.81 9.45
CA PRO A 264 0.13 5.37 9.65
C PRO A 264 -0.16 4.63 8.34
N PHE A 265 0.12 3.33 8.29
CA PHE A 265 -0.07 2.56 7.08
C PHE A 265 -1.52 2.30 6.73
N THR A 266 -1.84 2.45 5.44
CA THR A 266 -2.93 1.76 4.75
C THR A 266 -2.41 0.43 4.18
N THR A 267 -3.30 -0.42 3.66
CA THR A 267 -2.89 -1.66 2.95
C THR A 267 -1.91 -1.36 1.82
N SER A 268 -2.22 -0.38 0.98
CA SER A 268 -1.41 0.00 -0.17
C SER A 268 -0.03 0.49 0.25
N THR A 269 0.04 1.44 1.18
CA THR A 269 1.31 2.00 1.65
C THR A 269 2.15 0.98 2.42
N LEU A 270 1.52 0.04 3.16
CA LEU A 270 2.23 -1.07 3.79
C LEU A 270 2.88 -1.98 2.74
N GLN A 271 2.15 -2.38 1.69
CA GLN A 271 2.69 -3.21 0.61
C GLN A 271 3.84 -2.50 -0.12
N GLN A 272 3.71 -1.20 -0.40
CA GLN A 272 4.74 -0.40 -1.05
C GLN A 272 6.03 -0.37 -0.22
N VAL A 273 5.93 -0.04 1.07
CA VAL A 273 7.10 0.12 1.93
C VAL A 273 7.70 -1.24 2.32
N ALA A 274 6.89 -2.27 2.55
CA ALA A 274 7.39 -3.62 2.79
C ALA A 274 8.14 -4.18 1.56
N SER A 275 7.67 -3.90 0.35
CA SER A 275 8.37 -4.27 -0.88
C SER A 275 9.71 -3.54 -1.03
N SER A 276 9.74 -2.23 -0.81
CA SER A 276 10.96 -1.43 -0.99
C SER A 276 12.01 -1.69 0.10
N ARG A 277 11.60 -1.75 1.39
CA ARG A 277 12.52 -1.87 2.53
C ARG A 277 12.84 -3.30 2.92
N LEU A 278 11.83 -4.19 2.92
CA LEU A 278 11.99 -5.57 3.38
C LEU A 278 12.12 -6.57 2.23
N GLY A 279 11.85 -6.15 0.99
CA GLY A 279 11.81 -7.01 -0.18
C GLY A 279 10.65 -8.00 -0.15
N PHE A 280 9.57 -7.71 0.58
CA PHE A 280 8.40 -8.56 0.65
C PHE A 280 7.43 -8.21 -0.48
N GLY A 281 7.06 -9.19 -1.30
CA GLY A 281 5.98 -9.01 -2.28
C GLY A 281 4.62 -8.78 -1.59
N ALA A 282 3.66 -8.23 -2.34
CA ALA A 282 2.34 -7.86 -1.82
C ALA A 282 1.62 -9.03 -1.13
N SER A 283 1.61 -10.20 -1.76
CA SER A 283 0.99 -11.41 -1.18
C SER A 283 1.65 -11.86 0.12
N ARG A 284 3.00 -11.87 0.17
CA ARG A 284 3.77 -12.22 1.37
C ARG A 284 3.49 -11.22 2.50
N THR A 285 3.48 -9.94 2.19
CA THR A 285 3.17 -8.87 3.15
C THR A 285 1.80 -9.10 3.79
N MET A 286 0.77 -9.35 2.97
CA MET A 286 -0.59 -9.58 3.47
C MET A 286 -0.71 -10.88 4.28
N GLN A 287 -0.02 -11.94 3.90
CA GLN A 287 0.00 -13.19 4.66
C GLN A 287 0.63 -13.01 6.06
N ILE A 288 1.72 -12.24 6.15
CA ILE A 288 2.37 -11.96 7.42
C ILE A 288 1.49 -11.04 8.27
N ALA A 289 0.93 -9.98 7.69
CA ALA A 289 0.02 -9.06 8.37
C ALA A 289 -1.22 -9.80 8.92
N GLN A 290 -1.80 -10.71 8.12
CA GLN A 290 -2.91 -11.55 8.56
C GLN A 290 -2.57 -12.38 9.80
N LYS A 291 -1.34 -12.92 9.88
CA LYS A 291 -0.88 -13.68 11.07
C LYS A 291 -0.74 -12.77 12.29
N LEU A 292 -0.17 -11.58 12.10
CA LEU A 292 -0.02 -10.60 13.19
C LEU A 292 -1.38 -10.13 13.71
N TYR A 293 -2.37 -10.00 12.84
CA TYR A 293 -3.74 -9.65 13.21
C TYR A 293 -4.46 -10.77 13.94
N GLN A 294 -4.40 -12.00 13.41
CA GLN A 294 -5.16 -13.14 13.94
C GLN A 294 -4.70 -13.61 15.32
N GLY A 295 -3.46 -13.35 15.66
CA GLY A 295 -2.89 -13.61 16.96
C GLY A 295 -1.57 -14.38 16.92
N ILE A 296 -0.72 -13.98 17.83
CA ILE A 296 0.59 -14.60 18.12
C ILE A 296 0.56 -15.05 19.58
N GLU A 297 1.12 -16.21 19.84
CA GLU A 297 1.26 -16.73 21.19
C GLU A 297 2.41 -16.01 21.91
N ILE A 298 2.09 -15.27 22.96
CA ILE A 298 3.03 -14.52 23.79
C ILE A 298 2.75 -14.86 25.26
N GLU A 299 3.71 -15.46 25.93
CA GLU A 299 3.63 -15.82 27.37
C GLU A 299 2.41 -16.68 27.73
N GLY A 300 1.99 -17.55 26.81
CA GLY A 300 0.83 -18.45 26.99
C GLY A 300 -0.51 -17.82 26.60
N ASP A 301 -0.51 -16.52 26.21
CA ASP A 301 -1.67 -15.86 25.67
C ASP A 301 -1.55 -15.62 24.16
N THR A 302 -2.63 -15.86 23.43
CA THR A 302 -2.69 -15.51 22.01
C THR A 302 -3.27 -14.12 21.87
N VAL A 303 -2.50 -13.19 21.26
CA VAL A 303 -2.89 -11.78 21.12
C VAL A 303 -2.71 -11.32 19.69
N GLY A 304 -3.68 -10.59 19.16
CA GLY A 304 -3.54 -9.84 17.90
C GLY A 304 -2.58 -8.67 18.11
N LEU A 305 -1.54 -8.59 17.29
CA LEU A 305 -0.49 -7.57 17.44
C LEU A 305 -0.76 -6.31 16.65
N ILE A 306 -1.59 -6.38 15.62
CA ILE A 306 -1.94 -5.23 14.77
C ILE A 306 -3.45 -5.14 14.57
N THR A 307 -3.92 -3.95 14.20
CA THR A 307 -5.29 -3.74 13.73
C THR A 307 -5.53 -4.41 12.38
N TYR A 308 -6.78 -4.46 11.94
CA TYR A 308 -7.15 -5.07 10.67
C TYR A 308 -6.37 -4.47 9.49
N MET A 309 -5.72 -5.33 8.71
CA MET A 309 -4.73 -4.92 7.70
C MET A 309 -5.31 -4.59 6.33
N ARG A 310 -6.60 -4.80 6.08
CA ARG A 310 -7.27 -4.40 4.84
C ARG A 310 -8.03 -3.10 5.07
N THR A 311 -7.32 -2.00 4.94
CA THR A 311 -7.85 -0.65 5.18
C THR A 311 -7.22 0.37 4.24
N ASP A 312 -7.99 1.35 3.84
CA ASP A 312 -7.57 2.59 3.18
C ASP A 312 -7.54 3.79 4.15
N GLY A 313 -7.97 3.58 5.40
CA GLY A 313 -7.97 4.58 6.45
C GLY A 313 -6.57 4.91 6.97
N THR A 314 -6.36 6.19 7.30
CA THR A 314 -5.16 6.71 7.94
C THR A 314 -5.42 7.23 9.35
N ASN A 315 -6.66 7.12 9.84
CA ASN A 315 -7.06 7.59 11.16
C ASN A 315 -6.62 6.61 12.25
N LEU A 316 -6.32 7.14 13.42
CA LEU A 316 -6.10 6.38 14.63
C LEU A 316 -7.27 6.63 15.58
N SER A 317 -7.65 5.62 16.37
CA SER A 317 -8.65 5.81 17.44
C SER A 317 -8.14 6.78 18.51
N ALA A 318 -9.04 7.43 19.21
CA ALA A 318 -8.69 8.38 20.27
C ALA A 318 -7.84 7.71 21.38
N ASP A 319 -8.19 6.47 21.75
CA ASP A 319 -7.43 5.69 22.73
C ASP A 319 -5.99 5.46 22.23
N ALA A 320 -5.82 5.02 20.97
CA ALA A 320 -4.49 4.79 20.40
C ALA A 320 -3.64 6.06 20.32
N VAL A 321 -4.25 7.20 19.96
CA VAL A 321 -3.56 8.50 19.96
C VAL A 321 -3.08 8.85 21.36
N SER A 322 -3.94 8.67 22.37
CA SER A 322 -3.59 8.92 23.77
C SER A 322 -2.43 8.04 24.23
N ASP A 323 -2.50 6.73 23.94
CA ASP A 323 -1.47 5.77 24.33
C ASP A 323 -0.13 6.07 23.65
N PHE A 324 -0.13 6.41 22.36
CA PHE A 324 1.07 6.79 21.62
C PHE A 324 1.70 8.05 22.19
N ARG A 325 0.90 9.06 22.47
CA ARG A 325 1.40 10.32 23.03
C ARG A 325 1.99 10.13 24.43
N ASN A 326 1.36 9.32 25.27
CA ASN A 326 1.89 8.96 26.59
C ASN A 326 3.22 8.18 26.47
N PHE A 327 3.31 7.24 25.52
CA PHE A 327 4.53 6.48 25.24
C PHE A 327 5.66 7.40 24.74
N ILE A 328 5.37 8.30 23.78
CA ILE A 328 6.35 9.26 23.27
C ILE A 328 6.90 10.12 24.40
N LYS A 329 6.01 10.67 25.22
CA LYS A 329 6.40 11.50 26.36
C LYS A 329 7.31 10.77 27.34
N LYS A 330 6.98 9.51 27.63
CA LYS A 330 7.71 8.69 28.60
C LYS A 330 9.08 8.24 28.10
N GLU A 331 9.16 7.78 26.83
CA GLU A 331 10.35 7.12 26.30
C GLU A 331 11.30 8.09 25.57
N TYR A 332 10.78 9.19 25.01
CA TYR A 332 11.56 10.12 24.17
C TYR A 332 11.62 11.54 24.75
N GLY A 333 10.68 11.94 25.58
CA GLY A 333 10.63 13.28 26.15
C GLY A 333 9.56 14.18 25.50
N ASN A 334 9.32 15.34 26.15
CA ASN A 334 8.30 16.30 25.71
C ASN A 334 8.67 16.95 24.36
N GLU A 335 9.95 17.09 24.04
CA GLU A 335 10.42 17.71 22.80
C GLU A 335 10.07 16.89 21.55
N TYR A 336 9.82 15.58 21.71
CA TYR A 336 9.38 14.70 20.62
C TYR A 336 7.86 14.65 20.47
N LEU A 337 7.12 15.33 21.35
CA LEU A 337 5.67 15.32 21.38
C LEU A 337 5.12 16.63 20.81
N PRO A 338 4.46 16.65 19.64
CA PRO A 338 3.85 17.85 19.10
C PRO A 338 2.72 18.33 20.04
N GLU A 339 2.46 19.64 20.07
CA GLU A 339 1.43 20.25 20.93
C GLU A 339 0.06 19.59 20.68
N ASN A 340 -0.32 19.45 19.42
CA ASN A 340 -1.56 18.79 19.01
C ASN A 340 -1.27 17.44 18.36
N PRO A 341 -2.19 16.46 18.45
CA PRO A 341 -2.09 15.21 17.71
C PRO A 341 -1.97 15.47 16.22
N ASN A 342 -1.06 14.76 15.56
CA ASN A 342 -0.97 14.79 14.12
C ASN A 342 -2.20 14.11 13.50
N ASN A 343 -2.87 14.79 12.58
CA ASN A 343 -4.04 14.29 11.88
C ASN A 343 -3.73 14.08 10.39
N TYR A 344 -4.04 12.90 9.89
CA TYR A 344 -3.81 12.47 8.52
C TYR A 344 -5.10 12.28 7.71
N SER A 345 -6.25 12.65 8.29
CA SER A 345 -7.50 12.74 7.54
C SER A 345 -7.37 13.84 6.49
N GLY A 346 -6.64 13.55 5.42
CA GLY A 346 -6.62 14.35 4.21
C GLY A 346 -8.00 14.36 3.55
N LYS A 347 -8.16 15.09 2.42
CA LYS A 347 -9.34 14.97 1.55
C LYS A 347 -9.71 13.50 1.51
N LYS A 348 -10.89 13.14 2.05
CA LYS A 348 -11.45 11.79 2.00
C LYS A 348 -11.06 11.24 0.64
N ALA A 349 -10.31 10.13 0.60
CA ALA A 349 -10.23 9.37 -0.63
C ALA A 349 -11.68 9.32 -1.11
N LYS A 350 -11.96 9.74 -2.33
CA LYS A 350 -13.33 9.93 -2.85
C LYS A 350 -14.24 8.76 -2.50
N ASN A 351 -13.67 7.65 -2.11
CA ASN A 351 -14.21 6.30 -2.01
C ASN A 351 -13.75 5.59 -0.73
N ALA A 352 -13.57 6.30 0.38
CA ALA A 352 -13.30 5.64 1.66
C ALA A 352 -14.49 4.74 2.00
N GLN A 353 -14.31 3.43 1.84
CA GLN A 353 -15.15 2.43 2.47
C GLN A 353 -15.05 2.65 3.96
N GLU A 354 -16.16 2.81 4.66
CA GLU A 354 -16.27 2.96 6.11
C GLU A 354 -14.99 3.52 6.80
N ALA A 355 -15.13 4.28 7.86
CA ALA A 355 -14.00 4.89 8.58
C ALA A 355 -13.15 3.82 9.29
N HIS A 356 -12.46 2.99 8.51
CA HIS A 356 -11.54 2.00 9.04
C HIS A 356 -10.33 2.69 9.64
N GLU A 357 -9.89 2.16 10.76
CA GLU A 357 -8.67 2.59 11.42
C GLU A 357 -7.45 2.17 10.58
N ALA A 358 -6.36 2.95 10.66
CA ALA A 358 -5.09 2.62 10.05
C ALA A 358 -4.48 1.33 10.63
N ILE A 359 -3.51 0.77 9.93
CA ILE A 359 -2.72 -0.36 10.42
C ILE A 359 -1.74 0.14 11.50
N ARG A 360 -1.93 -0.30 12.73
CA ARG A 360 -1.13 0.05 13.89
C ARG A 360 -0.93 -1.13 14.85
N PRO A 361 0.02 -1.07 15.78
CA PRO A 361 0.08 -2.01 16.89
C PRO A 361 -1.17 -1.88 17.77
N THR A 362 -1.66 -3.00 18.30
CA THR A 362 -2.79 -3.02 19.26
C THR A 362 -2.38 -2.52 20.64
N ASP A 363 -1.10 -2.60 20.97
CA ASP A 363 -0.50 -2.13 22.20
C ASP A 363 0.91 -1.59 21.89
N ILE A 364 1.08 -0.28 22.06
CA ILE A 364 2.34 0.40 21.75
C ILE A 364 3.49 -0.03 22.69
N ASN A 365 3.16 -0.51 23.91
CA ASN A 365 4.15 -0.96 24.88
C ASN A 365 4.80 -2.31 24.48
N ARG A 366 4.19 -3.05 23.54
CA ARG A 366 4.82 -4.23 22.94
C ARG A 366 5.87 -3.82 21.91
N ASN A 367 6.98 -3.29 22.41
CA ASN A 367 8.12 -2.93 21.58
C ASN A 367 8.58 -4.16 20.77
N PRO A 368 8.90 -4.00 19.47
CA PRO A 368 9.34 -5.10 18.60
C PRO A 368 10.49 -5.94 19.16
N ASP A 369 11.43 -5.34 19.89
CA ASP A 369 12.55 -6.06 20.48
C ASP A 369 12.13 -6.92 21.68
N SER A 370 11.17 -6.45 22.47
CA SER A 370 10.68 -7.18 23.65
C SER A 370 9.93 -8.47 23.30
N ILE A 371 9.25 -8.50 22.15
CA ILE A 371 8.47 -9.66 21.69
C ILE A 371 9.16 -10.49 20.59
N LYS A 372 10.40 -10.14 20.23
CA LYS A 372 11.18 -10.77 19.15
C LYS A 372 11.24 -12.29 19.26
N LYS A 373 11.38 -12.82 20.48
CA LYS A 373 11.48 -14.27 20.74
C LYS A 373 10.22 -15.06 20.37
N TYR A 374 9.07 -14.39 20.23
CA TYR A 374 7.79 -15.00 19.86
C TYR A 374 7.47 -14.89 18.38
N LEU A 375 8.26 -14.11 17.62
CA LEU A 375 8.02 -13.81 16.22
C LEU A 375 9.00 -14.55 15.31
N SER A 376 8.52 -14.99 14.14
CA SER A 376 9.44 -15.35 13.07
C SER A 376 10.18 -14.10 12.56
N SER A 377 11.31 -14.29 11.89
CA SER A 377 12.09 -13.16 11.33
C SER A 377 11.23 -12.22 10.45
N ASP A 378 10.36 -12.77 9.60
CA ASP A 378 9.49 -11.98 8.74
C ASP A 378 8.41 -11.23 9.53
N GLN A 379 7.82 -11.88 10.53
CA GLN A 379 6.84 -11.26 11.41
C GLN A 379 7.46 -10.12 12.20
N GLN A 380 8.66 -10.31 12.73
CA GLN A 380 9.39 -9.27 13.45
C GLN A 380 9.66 -8.07 12.56
N LYS A 381 10.19 -8.28 11.33
CA LYS A 381 10.48 -7.19 10.39
C LYS A 381 9.24 -6.39 10.04
N LEU A 382 8.12 -7.07 9.73
CA LEU A 382 6.89 -6.39 9.36
C LEU A 382 6.25 -5.69 10.56
N TYR A 383 6.24 -6.33 11.73
CA TYR A 383 5.73 -5.72 12.97
C TYR A 383 6.54 -4.48 13.35
N SER A 384 7.87 -4.57 13.31
CA SER A 384 8.76 -3.44 13.58
C SER A 384 8.49 -2.26 12.63
N LEU A 385 8.28 -2.55 11.35
CA LEU A 385 7.93 -1.53 10.35
C LEU A 385 6.60 -0.83 10.67
N ILE A 386 5.56 -1.61 11.02
CA ILE A 386 4.23 -1.11 11.37
C ILE A 386 4.30 -0.29 12.66
N TRP A 387 4.95 -0.81 13.69
CA TRP A 387 5.09 -0.18 15.00
C TRP A 387 5.81 1.17 14.88
N SER A 388 6.98 1.18 14.23
CA SER A 388 7.78 2.40 14.05
C SER A 388 7.03 3.45 13.24
N ARG A 389 6.31 3.06 12.18
CA ARG A 389 5.55 3.98 11.35
C ARG A 389 4.37 4.59 12.10
N ALA A 390 3.63 3.78 12.84
CA ALA A 390 2.48 4.23 13.61
C ALA A 390 2.92 5.18 14.75
N LEU A 391 3.97 4.83 15.51
CA LEU A 391 4.50 5.69 16.56
C LEU A 391 5.01 7.01 16.00
N SER A 392 5.86 6.95 14.96
CA SER A 392 6.45 8.13 14.33
C SER A 392 5.41 9.09 13.77
N SER A 393 4.25 8.59 13.38
CA SER A 393 3.15 9.43 12.90
C SER A 393 2.64 10.43 13.93
N GLN A 394 2.81 10.15 15.23
CA GLN A 394 2.38 11.02 16.33
C GLN A 394 3.58 11.78 16.97
N MET A 395 4.77 11.74 16.33
CA MET A 395 5.95 12.44 16.82
C MET A 395 6.13 13.82 16.19
N GLU A 396 7.00 14.63 16.80
CA GLU A 396 7.36 15.96 16.32
C GLU A 396 8.12 15.91 14.99
N THR A 397 8.00 16.95 14.22
CA THR A 397 8.64 17.19 12.93
C THR A 397 10.16 17.22 13.05
N ALA A 398 10.87 16.57 12.13
CA ALA A 398 12.33 16.71 12.02
C ALA A 398 12.71 18.07 11.41
N LYS A 399 13.78 18.68 11.92
CA LYS A 399 14.25 20.00 11.50
C LYS A 399 15.68 19.91 10.98
N PHE A 400 15.91 20.53 9.83
CA PHE A 400 17.19 20.58 9.17
C PHE A 400 17.60 22.04 8.95
N ASP A 401 18.85 22.38 9.22
CA ASP A 401 19.43 23.63 8.75
C ASP A 401 19.95 23.41 7.33
N ARG A 402 19.27 24.00 6.34
CA ARG A 402 19.68 23.97 4.95
C ARG A 402 20.51 25.20 4.66
N ASN A 403 21.80 25.00 4.44
CA ASN A 403 22.76 26.03 4.08
C ASN A 403 22.88 26.10 2.56
N THR A 404 22.88 27.31 2.01
CA THR A 404 23.11 27.56 0.59
C THR A 404 24.19 28.62 0.43
N ILE A 405 25.23 28.29 -0.32
CA ILE A 405 26.31 29.23 -0.67
C ILE A 405 26.10 29.61 -2.13
N THR A 406 25.98 30.91 -2.37
CA THR A 406 25.89 31.49 -3.72
C THR A 406 27.25 32.08 -4.10
N ILE A 407 27.74 31.67 -5.25
CA ILE A 407 29.04 32.09 -5.81
C ILE A 407 28.76 32.73 -7.15
N GLU A 408 29.17 33.98 -7.31
CA GLU A 408 28.93 34.77 -8.52
C GLU A 408 30.21 35.23 -9.17
N SER A 409 30.22 35.27 -10.49
CA SER A 409 31.30 35.93 -11.24
C SER A 409 31.29 37.44 -11.00
N GLU A 410 32.44 38.13 -11.16
CA GLU A 410 32.58 39.55 -10.95
C GLU A 410 31.63 40.37 -11.86
N ASP A 411 31.27 39.87 -13.03
CA ASP A 411 30.30 40.46 -13.94
C ASP A 411 28.84 40.22 -13.56
N GLY A 412 28.57 39.42 -12.52
CA GLY A 412 27.24 39.05 -12.03
C GLY A 412 26.44 38.14 -12.96
N LYS A 413 27.02 37.69 -14.08
CA LYS A 413 26.30 36.92 -15.10
C LYS A 413 26.39 35.41 -14.95
N THR A 414 27.35 34.92 -14.17
CA THR A 414 27.50 33.49 -13.89
C THR A 414 27.26 33.27 -12.41
N ILE A 415 26.27 32.43 -12.10
CA ILE A 415 25.87 32.11 -10.72
C ILE A 415 25.96 30.60 -10.49
N CYS A 416 26.72 30.25 -9.47
CA CYS A 416 26.85 28.88 -9.01
C CYS A 416 26.25 28.74 -7.60
N LYS A 417 25.66 27.59 -7.29
CA LYS A 417 25.09 27.31 -5.98
C LYS A 417 25.57 25.98 -5.45
N SER A 418 25.89 25.98 -4.17
CA SER A 418 26.11 24.76 -3.41
C SER A 418 25.15 24.74 -2.23
N SER A 419 24.51 23.60 -2.00
CA SER A 419 23.55 23.44 -0.91
C SER A 419 23.90 22.22 -0.10
N GLY A 420 23.86 22.38 1.22
CA GLY A 420 24.02 21.28 2.18
C GLY A 420 22.89 21.30 3.19
N SER A 421 22.75 20.20 3.92
CA SER A 421 21.70 20.05 4.94
C SER A 421 22.29 19.38 6.16
N VAL A 422 22.06 19.94 7.34
CA VAL A 422 22.50 19.39 8.62
C VAL A 422 21.27 19.14 9.48
N LEU A 423 21.17 17.93 10.04
CA LEU A 423 20.10 17.56 10.95
C LEU A 423 20.25 18.36 12.26
N LYS A 424 19.24 19.18 12.58
CA LYS A 424 19.19 19.99 13.79
C LYS A 424 18.40 19.32 14.91
N PHE A 425 17.29 18.69 14.53
CA PHE A 425 16.43 17.94 15.44
C PHE A 425 15.85 16.74 14.67
N ASP A 426 16.09 15.55 15.18
CA ASP A 426 15.70 14.31 14.50
C ASP A 426 14.18 14.04 14.55
N GLY A 427 13.46 14.51 15.57
CA GLY A 427 12.02 14.35 15.67
C GLY A 427 11.58 12.90 15.42
N PHE A 428 10.64 12.70 14.50
CA PHE A 428 10.12 11.38 14.16
C PHE A 428 11.19 10.44 13.54
N LEU A 429 12.28 10.96 13.01
CA LEU A 429 13.37 10.16 12.44
C LEU A 429 14.08 9.32 13.50
N LYS A 430 13.97 9.68 14.76
CA LYS A 430 14.45 8.89 15.90
C LYS A 430 13.93 7.45 15.88
N VAL A 431 12.69 7.28 15.46
CA VAL A 431 12.01 5.98 15.44
C VAL A 431 11.87 5.43 14.03
N TYR A 432 11.68 6.29 13.05
CA TYR A 432 11.42 5.91 11.67
C TYR A 432 12.34 6.68 10.73
N SER A 433 13.60 6.26 10.68
CA SER A 433 14.55 6.80 9.71
C SER A 433 14.23 6.27 8.32
N ASN A 434 14.09 7.15 7.35
CA ASN A 434 14.20 6.78 5.96
C ASN A 434 15.70 6.53 5.70
N GLN A 435 16.11 5.28 5.67
CA GLN A 435 17.42 4.90 5.16
C GLN A 435 17.42 4.96 3.62
N SER A 436 17.01 6.06 3.03
CA SER A 436 17.33 6.35 1.65
C SER A 436 18.76 6.92 1.65
N LYS A 437 19.63 6.37 0.83
CA LYS A 437 20.99 6.87 0.63
C LYS A 437 21.06 8.34 0.14
N ASP A 438 19.90 8.91 -0.17
CA ASP A 438 19.75 10.31 -0.61
C ASP A 438 19.70 11.30 0.57
N ASP A 439 19.69 10.82 1.81
CA ASP A 439 19.77 11.64 3.03
C ASP A 439 21.23 11.76 3.54
N ASP A 440 22.22 11.56 2.67
CA ASP A 440 23.61 11.89 3.02
C ASP A 440 23.65 13.38 3.41
N GLU A 441 23.91 13.63 4.67
CA GLU A 441 24.18 14.97 5.19
C GLU A 441 25.36 15.55 4.42
N GLN A 442 25.07 16.34 3.40
CA GLN A 442 26.11 17.11 2.72
C GLN A 442 26.45 18.32 3.59
N ILE A 443 27.40 18.12 4.49
CA ILE A 443 27.88 19.19 5.34
C ILE A 443 28.75 20.12 4.49
N LEU A 444 28.29 21.36 4.32
CA LEU A 444 29.13 22.36 3.67
C LEU A 444 30.21 22.83 4.64
N PRO A 445 31.44 23.03 4.16
CA PRO A 445 32.50 23.63 4.96
C PRO A 445 32.15 25.06 5.38
N GLU A 446 32.65 25.49 6.52
CA GLU A 446 32.57 26.89 6.92
C GLU A 446 33.30 27.75 5.92
N MET A 447 32.62 28.71 5.33
CA MET A 447 33.13 29.62 4.35
C MET A 447 32.75 31.07 4.69
N SER A 448 33.53 32.01 4.20
CA SER A 448 33.26 33.45 4.36
C SER A 448 33.02 34.11 2.99
N LYS A 449 32.23 35.17 2.97
CA LYS A 449 32.02 35.98 1.75
C LYS A 449 33.35 36.55 1.28
N GLY A 450 33.55 36.57 -0.02
CA GLY A 450 34.76 37.11 -0.66
C GLY A 450 35.29 36.25 -1.82
N PRO A 451 36.48 36.55 -2.31
CA PRO A 451 37.09 35.88 -3.46
C PRO A 451 37.29 34.39 -3.25
N ILE A 452 36.95 33.60 -4.28
CA ILE A 452 37.16 32.16 -4.31
C ILE A 452 37.71 31.74 -5.68
N ASN A 453 38.62 30.77 -5.71
CA ASN A 453 39.26 30.33 -6.93
C ASN A 453 38.67 29.05 -7.46
N ILE A 454 38.61 28.90 -8.79
CA ILE A 454 38.30 27.63 -9.44
C ILE A 454 39.49 26.68 -9.22
N GLU A 455 39.24 25.51 -8.65
CA GLU A 455 40.20 24.43 -8.57
C GLU A 455 40.06 23.48 -9.77
N ALA A 456 38.83 23.09 -10.07
CA ALA A 456 38.52 22.18 -11.17
C ALA A 456 37.12 22.45 -11.74
N LEU A 457 36.97 22.16 -13.02
CA LEU A 457 35.67 22.10 -13.72
C LEU A 457 35.40 20.63 -14.04
N ILE A 458 34.24 20.14 -13.65
CA ILE A 458 33.85 18.75 -13.80
C ILE A 458 32.66 18.73 -14.74
N ASP A 459 32.85 18.21 -15.93
CA ASP A 459 31.82 17.97 -16.91
C ASP A 459 31.47 16.48 -16.92
N GLU A 460 30.18 16.17 -16.95
CA GLU A 460 29.69 14.78 -16.96
C GLU A 460 28.66 14.61 -18.09
N GLN A 461 28.88 13.57 -18.90
CA GLN A 461 27.95 13.16 -19.93
C GLN A 461 26.85 12.30 -19.35
N HIS A 462 25.61 12.60 -19.68
CA HIS A 462 24.44 11.84 -19.26
C HIS A 462 23.53 11.54 -20.44
N PHE A 463 22.75 10.48 -20.28
CA PHE A 463 21.65 10.15 -21.20
C PHE A 463 20.37 10.01 -20.39
N THR A 464 19.26 10.53 -20.94
CA THR A 464 17.95 10.26 -20.35
C THR A 464 17.71 8.76 -20.27
N GLN A 465 17.03 8.30 -19.22
CA GLN A 465 16.70 6.90 -19.02
C GLN A 465 15.21 6.68 -19.31
N PRO A 466 14.83 5.50 -19.84
CA PRO A 466 13.42 5.17 -20.00
C PRO A 466 12.73 5.09 -18.62
N PRO A 467 11.40 5.25 -18.58
CA PRO A 467 10.68 5.07 -17.33
C PRO A 467 10.91 3.63 -16.80
N PRO A 468 11.13 3.46 -15.50
CA PRO A 468 11.42 2.12 -14.94
C PRO A 468 10.19 1.21 -15.06
N ARG A 469 10.43 -0.08 -15.32
CA ARG A 469 9.38 -1.10 -15.24
C ARG A 469 8.75 -1.11 -13.86
N TYR A 470 7.46 -1.43 -13.79
CA TYR A 470 6.78 -1.54 -12.51
C TYR A 470 7.40 -2.61 -11.61
N SER A 471 7.57 -2.28 -10.35
CA SER A 471 7.69 -3.26 -9.26
C SER A 471 6.30 -3.55 -8.70
N GLU A 472 6.14 -4.55 -7.82
CA GLU A 472 4.87 -4.76 -7.12
C GLU A 472 4.44 -3.47 -6.39
N ALA A 473 5.36 -2.80 -5.69
CA ALA A 473 5.11 -1.54 -4.99
C ALA A 473 4.60 -0.43 -5.91
N SER A 474 5.30 -0.19 -7.02
CA SER A 474 4.93 0.89 -7.94
C SER A 474 3.67 0.57 -8.76
N LEU A 475 3.37 -0.72 -8.98
CA LEU A 475 2.12 -1.14 -9.63
C LEU A 475 0.93 -0.94 -8.67
N VAL A 476 1.04 -1.34 -7.39
CA VAL A 476 0.02 -1.08 -6.37
C VAL A 476 -0.24 0.42 -6.25
N LYS A 477 0.81 1.23 -6.16
CA LYS A 477 0.70 2.69 -6.11
C LYS A 477 -0.04 3.23 -7.33
N LYS A 478 0.29 2.76 -8.53
CA LYS A 478 -0.35 3.23 -9.77
C LYS A 478 -1.83 2.82 -9.84
N LEU A 479 -2.17 1.61 -9.42
CA LEU A 479 -3.56 1.15 -9.33
C LEU A 479 -4.37 2.00 -8.34
N GLU A 480 -3.80 2.30 -7.16
CA GLU A 480 -4.41 3.17 -6.16
C GLU A 480 -4.64 4.59 -6.70
N GLU A 481 -3.63 5.20 -7.35
CA GLU A 481 -3.74 6.52 -7.99
C GLU A 481 -4.85 6.59 -9.04
N LEU A 482 -5.07 5.50 -9.76
CA LEU A 482 -6.13 5.38 -10.76
C LEU A 482 -7.49 5.02 -10.16
N GLY A 483 -7.60 4.71 -8.88
CA GLY A 483 -8.83 4.24 -8.25
C GLY A 483 -9.21 2.80 -8.61
N ILE A 484 -8.26 2.00 -9.11
CA ILE A 484 -8.47 0.64 -9.60
C ILE A 484 -8.03 -0.38 -8.57
N GLY A 485 -8.95 -1.30 -8.22
CA GLY A 485 -8.73 -2.24 -7.12
C GLY A 485 -9.00 -1.61 -5.76
N ARG A 486 -8.93 -2.45 -4.71
CA ARG A 486 -9.18 -2.06 -3.32
C ARG A 486 -8.22 -2.83 -2.40
N PRO A 487 -8.11 -2.48 -1.11
CA PRO A 487 -7.22 -3.16 -0.15
C PRO A 487 -7.30 -4.70 -0.18
N SER A 488 -8.47 -5.25 -0.42
CA SER A 488 -8.68 -6.70 -0.52
C SER A 488 -8.14 -7.33 -1.82
N THR A 489 -7.90 -6.56 -2.88
CA THR A 489 -7.63 -7.10 -4.22
C THR A 489 -6.21 -6.87 -4.76
N TYR A 490 -5.45 -5.90 -4.27
CA TYR A 490 -4.11 -5.59 -4.83
C TYR A 490 -3.20 -6.82 -4.89
N ALA A 491 -3.05 -7.55 -3.79
CA ALA A 491 -2.19 -8.73 -3.74
C ALA A 491 -2.67 -9.85 -4.69
N SER A 492 -3.98 -10.04 -4.81
CA SER A 492 -4.56 -11.07 -5.70
C SER A 492 -4.40 -10.72 -7.17
N ILE A 493 -4.54 -9.45 -7.55
CA ILE A 493 -4.31 -8.97 -8.93
C ILE A 493 -2.89 -9.30 -9.36
N ILE A 494 -1.90 -8.90 -8.55
CA ILE A 494 -0.48 -9.12 -8.81
C ILE A 494 -0.17 -10.62 -8.95
N SER A 495 -0.60 -11.42 -7.97
CA SER A 495 -0.34 -12.87 -8.00
C SER A 495 -1.03 -13.55 -9.18
N THR A 496 -2.21 -13.08 -9.58
CA THR A 496 -2.95 -13.64 -10.71
C THR A 496 -2.22 -13.43 -12.04
N ILE A 497 -1.69 -12.22 -12.29
CA ILE A 497 -0.94 -11.90 -13.51
C ILE A 497 0.29 -12.82 -13.63
N ALA A 498 1.05 -12.96 -12.53
CA ALA A 498 2.23 -13.82 -12.49
C ALA A 498 1.88 -15.31 -12.66
N ASN A 499 0.90 -15.82 -11.90
CA ASN A 499 0.50 -17.23 -11.94
C ASN A 499 -0.11 -17.66 -13.28
N ARG A 500 -0.65 -16.73 -14.05
CA ARG A 500 -1.16 -16.99 -15.41
C ARG A 500 -0.06 -16.93 -16.46
N GLY A 501 1.13 -16.50 -16.08
CA GLY A 501 2.26 -16.33 -17.00
C GLY A 501 2.03 -15.19 -18.01
N TYR A 502 1.31 -14.14 -17.60
CA TYR A 502 1.10 -12.95 -18.43
C TYR A 502 2.21 -11.92 -18.23
N ALA A 503 2.83 -11.92 -17.05
CA ALA A 503 4.07 -11.22 -16.79
C ALA A 503 4.93 -12.04 -15.82
N GLU A 504 6.23 -11.86 -15.93
CA GLU A 504 7.23 -12.46 -15.04
C GLU A 504 7.85 -11.37 -14.16
N ILE A 505 8.27 -11.77 -12.96
CA ILE A 505 8.96 -10.86 -12.04
C ILE A 505 10.45 -11.23 -12.04
N VAL A 506 11.25 -10.38 -12.67
CA VAL A 506 12.72 -10.52 -12.73
C VAL A 506 13.35 -9.33 -12.02
N ASN A 507 14.23 -9.57 -11.08
CA ASN A 507 14.87 -8.52 -10.28
C ASN A 507 13.86 -7.52 -9.67
N LYS A 508 12.75 -8.05 -9.13
CA LYS A 508 11.64 -7.28 -8.54
C LYS A 508 10.91 -6.35 -9.52
N ARG A 509 11.02 -6.57 -10.84
CA ARG A 509 10.33 -5.81 -11.89
C ARG A 509 9.49 -6.72 -12.74
N PHE A 510 8.33 -6.22 -13.18
CA PHE A 510 7.43 -6.91 -14.10
C PHE A 510 7.94 -6.79 -15.54
N PHE A 511 8.02 -7.92 -16.19
CA PHE A 511 8.27 -8.05 -17.63
C PHE A 511 7.06 -8.74 -18.25
N PRO A 512 6.32 -8.10 -19.16
CA PRO A 512 5.23 -8.78 -19.84
C PRO A 512 5.79 -9.88 -20.74
N THR A 513 5.17 -11.05 -20.69
CA THR A 513 5.48 -12.13 -21.65
C THR A 513 4.86 -11.82 -23.00
N ASP A 514 5.30 -12.50 -24.07
CA ASP A 514 4.69 -12.37 -25.40
C ASP A 514 3.19 -12.69 -25.36
N ARG A 515 2.80 -13.68 -24.54
CA ARG A 515 1.39 -14.00 -24.28
C ARG A 515 0.67 -12.84 -23.59
N GLY A 516 1.29 -12.22 -22.61
CA GLY A 516 0.73 -11.05 -21.92
C GLY A 516 0.52 -9.87 -22.87
N LYS A 517 1.52 -9.57 -23.70
CA LYS A 517 1.43 -8.51 -24.73
C LYS A 517 0.30 -8.80 -25.72
N LEU A 518 0.20 -10.04 -26.20
CA LEU A 518 -0.84 -10.45 -27.14
C LEU A 518 -2.25 -10.35 -26.55
N ILE A 519 -2.43 -10.79 -25.30
CA ILE A 519 -3.71 -10.71 -24.60
C ILE A 519 -4.11 -9.25 -24.35
N SER A 520 -3.18 -8.39 -23.91
CA SER A 520 -3.46 -6.97 -23.71
C SER A 520 -3.91 -6.31 -25.01
N ALA A 521 -3.16 -6.49 -26.08
CA ALA A 521 -3.51 -5.94 -27.41
C ALA A 521 -4.86 -6.46 -27.94
N PHE A 522 -5.16 -7.75 -27.72
CA PHE A 522 -6.44 -8.35 -28.10
C PHE A 522 -7.60 -7.71 -27.34
N LEU A 523 -7.46 -7.57 -26.02
CA LEU A 523 -8.49 -6.97 -25.17
C LEU A 523 -8.69 -5.48 -25.46
N GLU A 524 -7.63 -4.74 -25.70
CA GLU A 524 -7.70 -3.33 -26.08
C GLU A 524 -8.41 -3.11 -27.41
N LYS A 525 -8.18 -4.01 -28.37
CA LYS A 525 -8.78 -3.90 -29.71
C LYS A 525 -10.27 -4.29 -29.72
N LEU A 526 -10.66 -5.34 -29.00
CA LEU A 526 -12.00 -5.93 -29.09
C LEU A 526 -12.88 -5.64 -27.88
N PHE A 527 -12.30 -5.32 -26.74
CA PHE A 527 -12.97 -5.11 -25.47
C PHE A 527 -12.48 -3.82 -24.79
N SER A 528 -12.20 -2.78 -25.57
CA SER A 528 -11.60 -1.52 -25.11
C SER A 528 -12.28 -0.93 -23.88
N LYS A 529 -13.62 -0.94 -23.84
CA LYS A 529 -14.40 -0.45 -22.69
C LYS A 529 -14.03 -1.17 -21.38
N TYR A 530 -13.85 -2.50 -21.43
CA TYR A 530 -13.61 -3.32 -20.24
C TYR A 530 -12.14 -3.30 -19.74
N VAL A 531 -11.24 -2.70 -20.51
CA VAL A 531 -9.84 -2.45 -20.13
C VAL A 531 -9.51 -0.96 -20.06
N ASP A 532 -10.53 -0.10 -20.10
CA ASP A 532 -10.39 1.33 -19.89
C ASP A 532 -10.21 1.63 -18.39
N TYR A 533 -9.29 2.55 -18.08
CA TYR A 533 -8.96 2.92 -16.70
C TYR A 533 -10.12 3.62 -16.00
N ASN A 534 -10.75 4.59 -16.66
CA ASN A 534 -11.83 5.38 -16.07
C ASN A 534 -13.10 4.54 -15.89
N PHE A 535 -13.40 3.66 -16.85
CA PHE A 535 -14.52 2.74 -16.74
C PHE A 535 -14.33 1.78 -15.56
N THR A 536 -13.13 1.22 -15.39
CA THR A 536 -12.85 0.29 -14.30
C THR A 536 -12.86 0.99 -12.94
N ALA A 537 -12.28 2.19 -12.85
CA ALA A 537 -12.33 3.01 -11.65
C ALA A 537 -13.78 3.42 -11.31
N GLY A 538 -14.55 3.85 -12.31
CA GLY A 538 -15.96 4.20 -12.12
C GLY A 538 -16.81 3.05 -11.60
N LEU A 539 -16.56 1.81 -12.06
CA LEU A 539 -17.23 0.62 -11.49
C LEU A 539 -16.82 0.36 -10.03
N GLU A 540 -15.55 0.55 -9.67
CA GLU A 540 -15.14 0.45 -8.27
C GLU A 540 -15.82 1.51 -7.40
N ASP A 541 -15.98 2.73 -7.91
CA ASP A 541 -16.68 3.82 -7.23
C ASP A 541 -18.18 3.50 -7.05
N GLN A 542 -18.84 2.98 -8.09
CA GLN A 542 -20.24 2.55 -8.01
C GLN A 542 -20.44 1.42 -6.99
N LEU A 543 -19.49 0.47 -6.93
CA LEU A 543 -19.52 -0.59 -5.91
C LEU A 543 -19.38 -0.04 -4.49
N ASP A 544 -18.63 1.05 -4.30
CA ASP A 544 -18.53 1.74 -3.01
C ASP A 544 -19.80 2.58 -2.72
N GLU A 545 -20.44 3.15 -3.73
CA GLU A 545 -21.70 3.86 -3.59
C GLU A 545 -22.85 2.95 -3.16
N ILE A 546 -22.84 1.66 -3.53
CA ILE A 546 -23.80 0.68 -3.00
C ILE A 546 -23.67 0.58 -1.48
N THR A 547 -22.45 0.53 -0.93
CA THR A 547 -22.25 0.42 0.53
C THR A 547 -22.79 1.62 1.30
N SER A 548 -22.86 2.78 0.66
CA SER A 548 -23.43 4.01 1.25
C SER A 548 -24.93 4.21 0.95
N GLY A 549 -25.58 3.26 0.27
CA GLY A 549 -26.99 3.33 -0.11
C GLY A 549 -27.31 4.37 -1.20
N LYS A 550 -26.31 4.94 -1.86
CA LYS A 550 -26.49 5.93 -2.93
C LYS A 550 -26.83 5.30 -4.27
N GLU A 551 -26.44 4.05 -4.48
CA GLU A 551 -26.69 3.33 -5.72
C GLU A 551 -27.27 1.94 -5.45
N SER A 552 -28.10 1.42 -6.36
CA SER A 552 -28.63 0.07 -6.30
C SER A 552 -27.68 -0.91 -7.00
N TRP A 553 -27.43 -2.06 -6.38
CA TRP A 553 -26.56 -3.08 -6.96
C TRP A 553 -27.06 -3.64 -8.30
N LEU A 554 -28.39 -3.71 -8.50
CA LEU A 554 -29.01 -4.13 -9.77
C LEU A 554 -28.77 -3.12 -10.90
N LYS A 555 -28.68 -1.82 -10.57
CA LYS A 555 -28.43 -0.78 -11.57
C LYS A 555 -26.95 -0.75 -12.01
N VAL A 556 -26.06 -1.17 -11.14
CA VAL A 556 -24.63 -1.27 -11.45
C VAL A 556 -24.33 -2.46 -12.36
N LEU A 557 -25.11 -3.56 -12.26
CA LEU A 557 -25.00 -4.74 -13.12
C LEU A 557 -25.68 -4.53 -14.48
#